data_dc7b3a0a98f6e29bfd3c9b7d90c55ce0
#
_entry.id   dc7b3a0a98f6e29bfd3c9b7d90c55ce0
#
_cell.length_a   1.000
_cell.length_b   1.000
_cell.length_c   1.000
_cell.angle_alpha   90.00
_cell.angle_beta   90.00
_cell.angle_gamma   90.00
#
_symmetry.space_group_name_H-M   'P 1'
#
loop_
_entity.id
_entity.type
_entity.pdbx_description
1 polymer ?
#
loop_
_entity_poly.entity_id
_entity_poly.type
_entity_poly.pdbx_seq_one_letter_code
_entity_poly.pdbx_strand_id
1 'polypeptide(L)'
;MEIKYGTVDKIRTLQVSARPLIRFSLNEVNCLIASHSLNFLAEVDEGMKLVVTGYYNNRKQFVVRSYHLLGKPKIVVEYEKSLYPRKKVQ
;
A
#
# COMPACT_ATOMS: atom_id res chain seq x y z
N MET A 1 19.11 1.51 -6.60
CA MET A 1 17.80 1.32 -5.97
C MET A 1 17.86 0.25 -4.91
N GLU A 2 17.10 0.44 -3.86
CA GLU A 2 17.03 -0.54 -2.77
C GLU A 2 15.68 -1.25 -2.78
N ILE A 3 15.65 -2.41 -2.15
CA ILE A 3 14.44 -3.20 -1.99
C ILE A 3 14.13 -3.27 -0.50
N LYS A 4 12.88 -2.99 -0.13
CA LYS A 4 12.41 -3.12 1.24
C LYS A 4 11.21 -4.05 1.26
N TYR A 5 11.06 -4.76 2.37
CA TYR A 5 9.98 -5.70 2.57
C TYR A 5 9.43 -5.53 3.97
N GLY A 6 8.13 -5.63 4.12
CA GLY A 6 7.53 -5.55 5.43
C GLY A 6 6.03 -5.45 5.41
N THR A 7 5.48 -5.15 6.57
CA THR A 7 4.05 -4.99 6.78
C THR A 7 3.70 -3.52 6.71
N VAL A 8 2.66 -3.22 5.95
CA VAL A 8 2.18 -1.85 5.75
C VAL A 8 1.41 -1.38 6.97
N ASP A 9 1.67 -0.15 7.38
CA ASP A 9 0.95 0.48 8.47
C ASP A 9 0.85 1.99 8.24
N LYS A 10 -0.08 2.63 8.93
CA LYS A 10 -0.20 4.09 8.98
C LYS A 10 -0.28 4.75 7.61
N ILE A 11 -1.17 4.25 6.76
CA ILE A 11 -1.39 4.84 5.44
C ILE A 11 -2.07 6.19 5.60
N ARG A 12 -1.48 7.23 5.01
CA ARG A 12 -2.03 8.59 5.04
C ARG A 12 -1.86 9.27 3.70
N THR A 13 -2.90 9.98 3.26
CA THR A 13 -2.82 10.81 2.07
C THR A 13 -2.32 12.19 2.49
N LEU A 14 -1.14 12.58 1.99
CA LEU A 14 -0.56 13.88 2.31
C LEU A 14 -1.04 14.98 1.38
N GLN A 15 -1.36 14.61 0.15
CA GLN A 15 -1.81 15.59 -0.84
C GLN A 15 -2.87 14.94 -1.70
N VAL A 16 -4.05 15.57 -1.76
CA VAL A 16 -5.17 15.08 -2.57
C VAL A 16 -5.10 15.73 -3.93
N SER A 17 -4.94 14.93 -4.98
CA SER A 17 -4.87 15.38 -6.36
C SER A 17 -5.08 14.21 -7.29
N ALA A 18 -4.96 14.43 -8.60
CA ALA A 18 -5.01 13.34 -9.57
C ALA A 18 -3.91 12.31 -9.33
N ARG A 19 -2.78 12.76 -8.77
CA ARG A 19 -1.69 11.89 -8.33
C ARG A 19 -1.45 12.15 -6.85
N PRO A 20 -2.20 11.50 -5.98
CA PRO A 20 -2.04 11.76 -4.55
C PRO A 20 -0.66 11.33 -4.06
N LEU A 21 -0.15 12.09 -3.10
CA LEU A 21 1.07 11.72 -2.41
C LEU A 21 0.66 10.98 -1.15
N ILE A 22 1.15 9.76 -0.99
CA ILE A 22 0.76 8.90 0.10
C ILE A 22 1.97 8.55 0.94
N ARG A 23 1.79 8.60 2.24
CA ARG A 23 2.80 8.20 3.21
C ARG A 23 2.33 6.94 3.93
N PHE A 24 3.24 6.01 4.13
CA PHE A 24 2.95 4.80 4.91
C PHE A 24 4.22 4.32 5.58
N SER A 25 4.05 3.45 6.57
CA SER A 25 5.19 2.79 7.22
C SER A 25 5.31 1.37 6.71
N LEU A 26 6.54 0.93 6.51
CA LEU A 26 6.83 -0.45 6.14
C LEU A 26 7.86 -0.94 7.14
N ASN A 27 7.41 -1.72 8.14
CA ASN A 27 8.24 -2.13 9.27
C ASN A 27 8.97 -0.93 9.89
N GLU A 28 8.21 0.13 10.18
CA GLU A 28 8.70 1.35 10.81
C GLU A 28 9.56 2.24 9.90
N VAL A 29 9.76 1.87 8.65
CA VAL A 29 10.43 2.74 7.68
C VAL A 29 9.39 3.65 7.05
N ASN A 30 9.62 4.96 7.10
CA ASN A 30 8.74 5.93 6.45
C ASN A 30 8.89 5.85 4.95
N CYS A 31 7.77 5.59 4.27
CA CYS A 31 7.75 5.48 2.82
C CYS A 31 6.84 6.54 2.22
N LEU A 32 7.19 7.01 1.05
CA LEU A 32 6.38 7.92 0.25
C LEU A 32 6.15 7.30 -1.12
N ILE A 33 4.92 7.39 -1.61
CA ILE A 33 4.60 6.91 -2.94
C ILE A 33 3.75 7.94 -3.67
N ALA A 34 4.17 8.30 -4.87
CA ALA A 34 3.42 9.17 -5.77
C ALA A 34 3.15 8.44 -7.09
N SER A 35 4.14 7.71 -7.60
CA SER A 35 3.96 6.86 -8.78
C SER A 35 3.00 5.73 -8.44
N HIS A 36 1.97 5.57 -9.25
CA HIS A 36 0.97 4.52 -9.05
C HIS A 36 0.26 4.61 -7.70
N SER A 37 0.15 5.82 -7.16
CA SER A 37 -0.43 6.01 -5.83
C SER A 37 -1.92 5.67 -5.79
N LEU A 38 -2.67 5.91 -6.86
CA LEU A 38 -4.07 5.51 -6.91
C LEU A 38 -4.23 4.00 -6.89
N ASN A 39 -3.37 3.29 -7.63
CA ASN A 39 -3.36 1.83 -7.59
C ASN A 39 -3.03 1.34 -6.19
N PHE A 40 -2.07 1.98 -5.55
CA PHE A 40 -1.69 1.64 -4.18
C PHE A 40 -2.89 1.76 -3.23
N LEU A 41 -3.62 2.86 -3.31
CA LEU A 41 -4.80 3.05 -2.46
C LEU A 41 -5.89 2.02 -2.72
N ALA A 42 -6.03 1.58 -3.96
CA ALA A 42 -7.04 0.59 -4.33
C ALA A 42 -6.66 -0.83 -3.91
N GLU A 43 -5.37 -1.14 -3.86
CA GLU A 43 -4.89 -2.50 -3.68
C GLU A 43 -4.37 -2.80 -2.29
N VAL A 44 -3.83 -1.80 -1.61
CA VAL A 44 -3.07 -1.99 -0.38
C VAL A 44 -3.84 -1.49 0.84
N ASP A 45 -3.87 -2.30 1.88
CA ASP A 45 -4.44 -1.91 3.17
C ASP A 45 -3.42 -2.15 4.26
N GLU A 46 -3.66 -1.53 5.41
CA GLU A 46 -2.80 -1.74 6.58
C GLU A 46 -2.84 -3.19 7.00
N GLY A 47 -1.69 -3.71 7.39
CA GLY A 47 -1.55 -5.11 7.75
C GLY A 47 -1.12 -6.01 6.62
N MET A 48 -1.18 -5.55 5.39
CA MET A 48 -0.73 -6.32 4.24
C MET A 48 0.79 -6.30 4.12
N LYS A 49 1.34 -7.36 3.53
CA LYS A 49 2.77 -7.44 3.28
C LYS A 49 3.10 -6.97 1.89
N LEU A 50 4.19 -6.23 1.79
CA LEU A 50 4.54 -5.51 0.58
C LEU A 50 6.04 -5.56 0.37
N VAL A 51 6.45 -5.67 -0.90
CA VAL A 51 7.83 -5.46 -1.32
C VAL A 51 7.86 -4.17 -2.13
N VAL A 52 8.76 -3.27 -1.79
CA VAL A 52 8.88 -2.00 -2.49
C VAL A 52 10.30 -1.81 -2.99
N THR A 53 10.43 -1.12 -4.11
CA THR A 53 11.74 -0.69 -4.63
C THR A 53 11.76 0.82 -4.72
N GLY A 54 12.91 1.40 -4.42
CA GLY A 54 13.05 2.83 -4.46
C GLY A 54 14.38 3.28 -3.89
N TYR A 55 14.38 4.46 -3.31
CA TYR A 55 15.59 5.06 -2.77
C TYR A 55 15.23 6.04 -1.65
N TYR A 56 16.20 6.29 -0.76
CA TYR A 56 16.02 7.28 0.29
C TYR A 56 16.24 8.69 -0.24
N ASN A 57 15.38 9.62 0.19
CA ASN A 57 15.58 11.03 -0.10
C ASN A 57 16.41 11.69 1.01
N ASN A 58 16.62 13.00 0.92
CA ASN A 58 17.42 13.75 1.89
C ASN A 58 16.82 13.77 3.29
N ARG A 59 15.53 13.49 3.41
CA ARG A 59 14.82 13.46 4.69
C ARG A 59 14.72 12.07 5.29
N LYS A 60 15.50 11.13 4.74
CA LYS A 60 15.50 9.73 5.18
C LYS A 60 14.15 9.05 5.01
N GLN A 61 13.37 9.50 4.05
CA GLN A 61 12.12 8.85 3.67
C GLN A 61 12.39 7.97 2.46
N PHE A 62 11.82 6.77 2.45
CA PHE A 62 12.00 5.85 1.34
C PHE A 62 10.99 6.17 0.25
N VAL A 63 11.48 6.66 -0.89
CA VAL A 63 10.63 7.02 -2.02
C VAL A 63 10.40 5.78 -2.87
N VAL A 64 9.16 5.31 -2.89
CA VAL A 64 8.79 4.08 -3.58
C VAL A 64 8.59 4.35 -5.06
N ARG A 65 9.30 3.58 -5.89
CA ARG A 65 9.18 3.65 -7.34
C ARG A 65 8.27 2.55 -7.87
N SER A 66 8.29 1.40 -7.23
CA SER A 66 7.39 0.30 -7.57
C SER A 66 7.13 -0.55 -6.35
N TYR A 67 6.04 -1.31 -6.39
CA TYR A 67 5.69 -2.18 -5.29
C TYR A 67 5.06 -3.47 -5.80
N HIS A 68 5.13 -4.52 -4.96
CA HIS A 68 4.46 -5.79 -5.20
C HIS A 68 3.75 -6.23 -3.93
N LEU A 69 2.49 -6.58 -4.07
CA LEU A 69 1.74 -7.17 -2.98
C LEU A 69 2.11 -8.63 -2.80
N LEU A 70 2.20 -9.04 -1.55
CA LEU A 70 2.37 -10.44 -1.19
C LEU A 70 1.03 -10.91 -0.65
N GLY A 71 0.19 -11.46 -1.53
CA GLY A 71 -1.14 -11.89 -1.16
C GLY A 71 -2.20 -11.24 -2.04
N LYS A 72 -3.44 -11.26 -1.55
CA LYS A 72 -4.57 -10.74 -2.33
C LYS A 72 -4.69 -9.24 -2.21
N PRO A 73 -4.94 -8.52 -3.31
CA PRO A 73 -5.23 -7.10 -3.25
C PRO A 73 -6.46 -6.80 -2.40
N LYS A 74 -6.51 -5.60 -1.86
CA LYS A 74 -7.60 -5.14 -1.01
C LYS A 74 -8.96 -5.30 -1.68
N ILE A 75 -9.07 -4.95 -2.93
CA ILE A 75 -10.34 -5.01 -3.66
C ILE A 75 -10.85 -6.44 -3.77
N VAL A 76 -9.95 -7.40 -3.93
CA VAL A 76 -10.32 -8.81 -4.00
C VAL A 76 -10.80 -9.30 -2.64
N VAL A 77 -10.11 -8.91 -1.57
CA VAL A 77 -10.49 -9.28 -0.22
C VAL A 77 -11.87 -8.72 0.11
N GLU A 78 -12.14 -7.48 -0.23
CA GLU A 78 -13.43 -6.86 0.01
C GLU A 78 -14.54 -7.54 -0.78
N TYR A 79 -14.27 -7.92 -2.01
CA TYR A 79 -15.20 -8.64 -2.84
C TYR A 79 -15.56 -9.99 -2.21
N GLU A 80 -14.57 -10.73 -1.76
CA GLU A 80 -14.78 -12.02 -1.11
C GLU A 80 -15.61 -11.86 0.16
N LYS A 81 -15.35 -10.84 0.95
CA LYS A 81 -16.12 -10.57 2.16
C LYS A 81 -17.58 -10.29 1.84
N SER A 82 -17.85 -9.60 0.76
CA SER A 82 -19.22 -9.29 0.38
C SER A 82 -19.99 -10.51 -0.09
N LEU A 83 -19.30 -11.53 -0.56
CA LEU A 83 -19.95 -12.77 -0.99
C LEU A 83 -20.32 -13.68 0.17
N TYR A 84 -19.49 -13.74 1.18
CA TYR A 84 -19.70 -14.67 2.29
C TYR A 84 -21.02 -14.49 3.02
N PRO A 85 -21.46 -13.27 3.35
CA PRO A 85 -22.76 -13.11 4.01
C PRO A 85 -23.91 -13.70 3.23
N ARG A 86 -23.87 -13.60 1.90
CA ARG A 86 -24.92 -14.18 1.06
C ARG A 86 -24.95 -15.69 1.17
N LYS A 87 -23.80 -16.31 1.20
CA LYS A 87 -23.71 -17.77 1.33
C LYS A 87 -24.27 -18.23 2.67
N LYS A 88 -24.06 -17.44 3.71
CA LYS A 88 -24.53 -17.81 5.03
C LYS A 88 -26.04 -17.71 5.16
N VAL A 89 -26.65 -16.85 4.41
CA VAL A 89 -28.11 -16.67 4.45
C VAL A 89 -28.83 -17.86 3.83
N GLN A 90 -28.17 -18.56 2.99
CA GLN A 90 -28.71 -19.75 2.38
C GLN A 90 -28.46 -20.97 3.24
#